data_1da9797af5dd8b090900e16239b4f321
#
_entry.id   1da9797af5dd8b090900e16239b4f321
#
_cell.length_a   1.000
_cell.length_b   1.000
_cell.length_c   1.000
_cell.angle_alpha   90.00
_cell.angle_beta   90.00
_cell.angle_gamma   90.00
#
_symmetry.space_group_name_H-M   'P 1'
#
loop_
_entity.id
_entity.type
_entity.pdbx_description
1 polymer ?
#
loop_
_entity_poly.entity_id
_entity_poly.type
_entity_poly.pdbx_seq_one_letter_code
_entity_poly.pdbx_strand_id
1 'polypeptide(L)'
;MKKNIGTVCVHGKNGRKDTDKTGAVSFPIYQSATFVHPAFGESTGYDYSRLQNPTREEVERIVNDLEEGVDAIAFSTGMAALTVLLEMLAPGDNIVSTDDLYGGTIRLMENVLSKNGITTTFVETDNLKNVENALTEKTKMIYIETPTNPMMKVSDIHEISKIAKKNNCILVVDNTFLTPYFQKPLKLGADVVVHSGTKYLAGHNDTLAGFLVTNSPEISEKLRYLTKTIGASLSPFDSWLVLRGIKTLHIRMEQHQKNALKIAEWLKTQAVVKSVYYPGLEENESIEISKKQSTGFGGMVSFHVDSPERAKRILKNIKVIQFAESLGGVETLMTYPMYQTHADVPMEERLARGIDECLLRLSVGIEDVNDLIEDLDQAINN
;
A
#
# COMPACT_ATOMS: atom_id res chain seq x y z
N MET A 1 -11.87 -26.75 -6.19
CA MET A 1 -10.91 -26.90 -5.04
C MET A 1 -10.48 -25.51 -4.62
N LYS A 2 -10.61 -25.17 -3.32
CA LYS A 2 -10.12 -23.87 -2.81
C LYS A 2 -8.58 -23.90 -2.78
N LYS A 3 -7.93 -22.96 -3.47
CA LYS A 3 -6.47 -22.87 -3.52
C LYS A 3 -5.95 -22.03 -2.34
N ASN A 4 -4.80 -22.39 -1.81
CA ASN A 4 -4.09 -21.61 -0.81
C ASN A 4 -3.40 -20.40 -1.46
N ILE A 5 -3.13 -19.37 -0.67
CA ILE A 5 -2.66 -18.07 -1.16
C ILE A 5 -1.37 -18.14 -1.99
N GLY A 6 -0.40 -19.00 -1.62
CA GLY A 6 0.82 -19.19 -2.41
C GLY A 6 0.53 -19.68 -3.83
N THR A 7 -0.45 -20.59 -3.99
CA THR A 7 -0.90 -21.03 -5.32
C THR A 7 -1.63 -19.92 -6.07
N VAL A 8 -2.40 -19.07 -5.35
CA VAL A 8 -3.09 -17.92 -5.94
C VAL A 8 -2.09 -16.87 -6.43
N CYS A 9 -1.01 -16.63 -5.70
CA CYS A 9 0.09 -15.76 -6.15
C CYS A 9 0.67 -16.20 -7.52
N VAL A 10 0.80 -17.50 -7.73
CA VAL A 10 1.43 -18.05 -8.94
C VAL A 10 0.45 -18.18 -10.12
N HIS A 11 -0.81 -18.56 -9.87
CA HIS A 11 -1.76 -18.97 -10.90
C HIS A 11 -3.13 -18.25 -10.85
N GLY A 12 -3.43 -17.49 -9.79
CA GLY A 12 -4.79 -17.04 -9.49
C GLY A 12 -5.71 -18.17 -9.02
N LYS A 13 -6.92 -17.82 -8.60
CA LYS A 13 -7.92 -18.78 -8.08
C LYS A 13 -8.34 -19.81 -9.11
N ASN A 14 -8.59 -19.38 -10.35
CA ASN A 14 -9.14 -20.22 -11.42
C ASN A 14 -8.10 -20.71 -12.41
N GLY A 15 -6.81 -20.47 -12.15
CA GLY A 15 -5.78 -20.70 -13.15
C GLY A 15 -5.81 -19.60 -14.22
N ARG A 16 -4.99 -19.77 -15.24
CA ARG A 16 -4.91 -18.84 -16.38
C ARG A 16 -6.17 -18.95 -17.24
N LYS A 17 -6.73 -17.81 -17.67
CA LYS A 17 -7.69 -17.81 -18.77
C LYS A 17 -6.95 -18.20 -20.05
N ASP A 18 -7.57 -19.03 -20.88
CA ASP A 18 -7.03 -19.51 -22.17
C ASP A 18 -7.07 -18.41 -23.23
N THR A 19 -6.33 -17.32 -23.01
CA THR A 19 -6.25 -16.17 -23.92
C THR A 19 -5.07 -16.26 -24.89
N ASP A 20 -4.14 -17.21 -24.63
CA ASP A 20 -2.95 -17.40 -25.44
C ASP A 20 -2.90 -18.79 -26.04
N LYS A 21 -3.07 -18.85 -27.39
CA LYS A 21 -3.01 -20.10 -28.17
C LYS A 21 -1.62 -20.73 -28.24
N THR A 22 -0.57 -20.02 -27.78
CA THR A 22 0.82 -20.53 -27.82
C THR A 22 1.14 -21.50 -26.70
N GLY A 23 0.35 -21.52 -25.62
CA GLY A 23 0.62 -22.29 -24.41
C GLY A 23 1.81 -21.77 -23.59
N ALA A 24 2.23 -20.53 -23.79
CA ALA A 24 3.34 -19.93 -23.05
C ALA A 24 3.09 -19.94 -21.54
N VAL A 25 4.03 -20.45 -20.73
CA VAL A 25 3.89 -20.52 -19.25
C VAL A 25 3.92 -19.14 -18.62
N SER A 26 4.78 -18.23 -19.12
CA SER A 26 4.74 -16.82 -18.74
C SER A 26 3.69 -16.09 -19.55
N PHE A 27 2.92 -15.20 -18.93
CA PHE A 27 1.92 -14.41 -19.66
C PHE A 27 2.61 -13.48 -20.67
N PRO A 28 2.17 -13.42 -21.94
CA PRO A 28 2.77 -12.54 -22.95
C PRO A 28 2.56 -11.06 -22.64
N ILE A 29 3.49 -10.22 -23.13
CA ILE A 29 3.33 -8.76 -23.10
C ILE A 29 2.64 -8.33 -24.39
N TYR A 30 1.42 -7.82 -24.28
CA TYR A 30 0.69 -7.25 -25.41
C TYR A 30 0.97 -5.74 -25.51
N GLN A 31 2.12 -5.42 -26.10
CA GLN A 31 2.58 -4.04 -26.30
C GLN A 31 1.91 -3.43 -27.53
N SER A 32 0.60 -3.22 -27.46
CA SER A 32 -0.22 -2.64 -28.53
C SER A 32 -1.13 -1.53 -27.98
N ALA A 33 -1.27 -0.43 -28.71
CA ALA A 33 -2.19 0.65 -28.36
C ALA A 33 -3.62 0.37 -28.84
N THR A 34 -3.77 -0.30 -29.98
CA THR A 34 -5.08 -0.52 -30.63
C THR A 34 -5.19 -1.95 -31.16
N PHE A 35 -6.41 -2.40 -31.35
CA PHE A 35 -6.73 -3.77 -31.78
C PHE A 35 -7.68 -3.74 -32.99
N VAL A 36 -7.58 -4.74 -33.86
CA VAL A 36 -8.41 -4.85 -35.07
C VAL A 36 -9.78 -5.42 -34.71
N HIS A 37 -10.83 -4.78 -35.19
CA HIS A 37 -12.20 -5.33 -35.12
C HIS A 37 -12.40 -6.38 -36.25
N PRO A 38 -13.01 -7.55 -35.94
CA PRO A 38 -13.28 -8.59 -36.94
C PRO A 38 -14.20 -8.12 -38.07
N ALA A 39 -15.24 -7.33 -37.73
CA ALA A 39 -16.18 -6.72 -38.64
C ALA A 39 -16.86 -5.51 -38.00
N PHE A 40 -17.67 -4.77 -38.79
CA PHE A 40 -18.49 -3.69 -38.25
C PHE A 40 -19.48 -4.22 -37.22
N GLY A 41 -19.44 -3.61 -36.02
CA GLY A 41 -20.27 -4.03 -34.89
C GLY A 41 -19.74 -5.27 -34.11
N GLU A 42 -18.58 -5.83 -34.49
CA GLU A 42 -17.95 -6.94 -33.78
C GLU A 42 -16.68 -6.46 -33.07
N SER A 43 -16.37 -7.04 -31.91
CA SER A 43 -15.14 -6.79 -31.16
C SER A 43 -14.55 -8.10 -30.65
N THR A 44 -13.23 -8.16 -30.53
CA THR A 44 -12.53 -9.25 -29.83
C THR A 44 -12.60 -9.12 -28.29
N GLY A 45 -13.23 -8.04 -27.79
CA GLY A 45 -13.20 -7.61 -26.38
C GLY A 45 -12.08 -6.61 -26.09
N TYR A 46 -11.23 -6.33 -27.07
CA TYR A 46 -10.15 -5.35 -26.99
C TYR A 46 -10.28 -4.36 -28.15
N ASP A 47 -10.33 -3.07 -27.80
CA ASP A 47 -10.43 -1.97 -28.75
C ASP A 47 -9.21 -1.06 -28.68
N TYR A 48 -8.85 -0.67 -27.47
CA TYR A 48 -7.78 0.30 -27.21
C TYR A 48 -7.17 0.11 -25.82
N SER A 49 -5.82 0.14 -25.68
CA SER A 49 -5.12 -0.23 -24.44
C SER A 49 -5.37 0.70 -23.26
N ARG A 50 -5.82 1.95 -23.48
CA ARG A 50 -6.30 2.80 -22.37
C ARG A 50 -7.54 2.21 -21.70
N LEU A 51 -8.37 1.49 -22.45
CA LEU A 51 -9.60 0.83 -21.97
C LEU A 51 -9.28 -0.58 -21.45
N GLN A 52 -8.83 -1.46 -22.34
CA GLN A 52 -8.50 -2.85 -22.05
C GLN A 52 -7.16 -3.23 -22.67
N ASN A 53 -6.40 -4.05 -21.94
CA ASN A 53 -5.17 -4.65 -22.45
C ASN A 53 -4.99 -6.04 -21.83
N PRO A 54 -4.71 -7.09 -22.60
CA PRO A 54 -4.65 -8.45 -22.07
C PRO A 54 -3.66 -8.63 -20.92
N THR A 55 -2.49 -7.98 -20.98
CA THR A 55 -1.46 -8.08 -19.92
C THR A 55 -1.89 -7.34 -18.64
N ARG A 56 -2.52 -6.18 -18.79
CA ARG A 56 -3.06 -5.44 -17.63
C ARG A 56 -4.23 -6.18 -16.99
N GLU A 57 -5.14 -6.73 -17.77
CA GLU A 57 -6.26 -7.52 -17.23
C GLU A 57 -5.79 -8.74 -16.46
N GLU A 58 -4.69 -9.37 -16.86
CA GLU A 58 -4.14 -10.51 -16.13
C GLU A 58 -3.61 -10.10 -14.74
N VAL A 59 -2.92 -8.96 -14.63
CA VAL A 59 -2.49 -8.47 -13.29
C VAL A 59 -3.68 -8.03 -12.45
N GLU A 60 -4.68 -7.36 -13.04
CA GLU A 60 -5.93 -7.00 -12.38
C GLU A 60 -6.65 -8.25 -11.83
N ARG A 61 -6.75 -9.29 -12.65
CA ARG A 61 -7.34 -10.58 -12.25
C ARG A 61 -6.63 -11.22 -11.06
N ILE A 62 -5.28 -11.24 -11.08
CA ILE A 62 -4.49 -11.84 -9.99
C ILE A 62 -4.64 -11.02 -8.70
N VAL A 63 -4.57 -9.70 -8.78
CA VAL A 63 -4.74 -8.83 -7.61
C VAL A 63 -6.16 -8.95 -7.04
N ASN A 64 -7.19 -9.00 -7.90
CA ASN A 64 -8.57 -9.27 -7.49
C ASN A 64 -8.70 -10.62 -6.79
N ASP A 65 -8.10 -11.67 -7.34
CA ASP A 65 -8.09 -13.01 -6.75
C ASP A 65 -7.43 -13.03 -5.36
N LEU A 66 -6.35 -12.26 -5.19
CA LEU A 66 -5.62 -12.15 -3.92
C LEU A 66 -6.42 -11.39 -2.86
N GLU A 67 -7.02 -10.25 -3.19
CA GLU A 67 -7.87 -9.48 -2.26
C GLU A 67 -9.26 -10.08 -2.06
N GLU A 68 -9.67 -11.00 -2.93
CA GLU A 68 -10.99 -11.65 -2.93
C GLU A 68 -12.15 -10.65 -3.19
N GLY A 69 -11.89 -9.66 -4.06
CA GLY A 69 -12.88 -8.70 -4.54
C GLY A 69 -13.71 -9.21 -5.71
N VAL A 70 -14.57 -8.34 -6.24
CA VAL A 70 -15.32 -8.57 -7.49
C VAL A 70 -14.59 -7.98 -8.70
N ASP A 71 -13.82 -6.90 -8.49
CA ASP A 71 -13.02 -6.25 -9.54
C ASP A 71 -11.77 -5.59 -8.97
N ALA A 72 -10.70 -5.59 -9.77
CA ALA A 72 -9.48 -4.82 -9.52
C ALA A 72 -9.09 -4.02 -10.76
N ILE A 73 -8.61 -2.81 -10.57
CA ILE A 73 -8.23 -1.88 -11.62
C ILE A 73 -6.78 -1.47 -11.40
N ALA A 74 -5.95 -1.54 -12.45
CA ALA A 74 -4.53 -1.21 -12.40
C ALA A 74 -4.22 0.17 -12.98
N PHE A 75 -3.41 0.94 -12.26
CA PHE A 75 -3.04 2.32 -12.53
C PHE A 75 -1.53 2.49 -12.66
N SER A 76 -1.10 3.55 -13.33
CA SER A 76 0.30 3.89 -13.52
C SER A 76 1.08 4.12 -12.21
N THR A 77 0.41 4.51 -11.13
CA THR A 77 0.99 4.71 -9.79
C THR A 77 -0.08 4.55 -8.71
N GLY A 78 0.32 4.34 -7.44
CA GLY A 78 -0.59 4.39 -6.29
C GLY A 78 -1.31 5.74 -6.19
N MET A 79 -0.60 6.85 -6.46
CA MET A 79 -1.22 8.19 -6.48
C MET A 79 -2.26 8.35 -7.59
N ALA A 80 -2.04 7.77 -8.77
CA ALA A 80 -3.02 7.77 -9.85
C ALA A 80 -4.28 6.97 -9.46
N ALA A 81 -4.10 5.83 -8.79
CA ALA A 81 -5.21 5.04 -8.25
C ALA A 81 -6.03 5.86 -7.24
N LEU A 82 -5.35 6.49 -6.27
CA LEU A 82 -6.01 7.31 -5.27
C LEU A 82 -6.71 8.53 -5.89
N THR A 83 -6.08 9.22 -6.85
CA THR A 83 -6.72 10.36 -7.55
C THR A 83 -8.02 9.93 -8.23
N VAL A 84 -8.00 8.82 -8.97
CA VAL A 84 -9.21 8.30 -9.63
C VAL A 84 -10.30 7.92 -8.63
N LEU A 85 -9.94 7.32 -7.49
CA LEU A 85 -10.88 7.02 -6.42
C LEU A 85 -11.54 8.28 -5.87
N LEU A 86 -10.75 9.32 -5.59
CA LEU A 86 -11.22 10.56 -4.98
C LEU A 86 -12.07 11.42 -5.94
N GLU A 87 -11.95 11.23 -7.26
CA GLU A 87 -12.86 11.82 -8.27
C GLU A 87 -14.30 11.24 -8.20
N MET A 88 -14.56 10.24 -7.36
CA MET A 88 -15.93 9.82 -7.06
C MET A 88 -16.70 10.82 -6.18
N LEU A 89 -15.99 11.72 -5.51
CA LEU A 89 -16.53 12.73 -4.62
C LEU A 89 -16.98 13.98 -5.39
N ALA A 90 -17.94 14.71 -4.83
CA ALA A 90 -18.48 15.95 -5.37
C ALA A 90 -18.04 17.18 -4.54
N PRO A 91 -18.05 18.39 -5.13
CA PRO A 91 -17.83 19.62 -4.37
C PRO A 91 -18.77 19.72 -3.15
N GLY A 92 -18.19 19.98 -1.97
CA GLY A 92 -18.90 20.03 -0.69
C GLY A 92 -18.81 18.76 0.13
N ASP A 93 -18.33 17.64 -0.43
CA ASP A 93 -18.10 16.41 0.29
C ASP A 93 -16.89 16.53 1.25
N ASN A 94 -16.89 15.67 2.27
CA ASN A 94 -15.81 15.55 3.26
C ASN A 94 -15.26 14.12 3.29
N ILE A 95 -13.95 14.03 3.53
CA ILE A 95 -13.23 12.79 3.83
C ILE A 95 -12.79 12.84 5.29
N VAL A 96 -13.05 11.79 6.07
CA VAL A 96 -12.36 11.56 7.35
C VAL A 96 -11.19 10.62 7.07
N SER A 97 -9.99 11.02 7.43
CA SER A 97 -8.77 10.30 7.06
C SER A 97 -7.84 10.09 8.24
N THR A 98 -7.09 8.99 8.22
CA THR A 98 -5.91 8.83 9.09
C THR A 98 -5.00 10.05 8.96
N ASP A 99 -4.42 10.51 10.05
CA ASP A 99 -3.49 11.65 10.08
C ASP A 99 -2.04 11.26 9.77
N ASP A 100 -1.63 10.05 10.13
CA ASP A 100 -0.31 9.49 9.88
C ASP A 100 -0.31 8.70 8.55
N LEU A 101 -0.20 9.42 7.44
CA LEU A 101 -0.30 8.90 6.06
C LEU A 101 0.97 9.18 5.26
N TYR A 102 1.09 8.48 4.13
CA TYR A 102 2.04 8.87 3.10
C TYR A 102 1.87 10.36 2.72
N GLY A 103 2.97 11.13 2.78
CA GLY A 103 2.93 12.59 2.52
C GLY A 103 2.32 12.99 1.17
N GLY A 104 2.45 12.14 0.14
CA GLY A 104 1.78 12.36 -1.15
C GLY A 104 0.26 12.32 -1.07
N THR A 105 -0.31 11.48 -0.19
CA THR A 105 -1.76 11.39 0.05
C THR A 105 -2.26 12.67 0.74
N ILE A 106 -1.55 13.13 1.77
CA ILE A 106 -1.86 14.41 2.45
C ILE A 106 -1.85 15.56 1.43
N ARG A 107 -0.76 15.68 0.66
CA ARG A 107 -0.62 16.72 -0.37
C ARG A 107 -1.75 16.68 -1.42
N LEU A 108 -2.18 15.49 -1.86
CA LEU A 108 -3.30 15.35 -2.78
C LEU A 108 -4.60 15.88 -2.16
N MET A 109 -4.90 15.47 -0.92
CA MET A 109 -6.13 15.85 -0.22
C MET A 109 -6.17 17.34 0.11
N GLU A 110 -5.08 17.90 0.62
CA GLU A 110 -5.03 19.31 1.06
C GLU A 110 -4.86 20.31 -0.08
N ASN A 111 -3.99 19.98 -1.07
CA ASN A 111 -3.57 20.98 -2.06
C ASN A 111 -4.24 20.80 -3.44
N VAL A 112 -4.81 19.64 -3.74
CA VAL A 112 -5.46 19.36 -5.02
C VAL A 112 -6.97 19.27 -4.85
N LEU A 113 -7.46 18.39 -3.99
CA LEU A 113 -8.91 18.21 -3.78
C LEU A 113 -9.59 19.41 -3.16
N SER A 114 -8.91 20.14 -2.28
CA SER A 114 -9.43 21.37 -1.69
C SER A 114 -9.84 22.41 -2.74
N LYS A 115 -9.11 22.47 -3.88
CA LYS A 115 -9.46 23.34 -5.02
C LYS A 115 -10.76 22.96 -5.70
N ASN A 116 -11.15 21.68 -5.58
CA ASN A 116 -12.41 21.14 -6.10
C ASN A 116 -13.54 21.22 -5.06
N GLY A 117 -13.32 21.90 -3.92
CA GLY A 117 -14.32 22.05 -2.87
C GLY A 117 -14.55 20.82 -2.01
N ILE A 118 -13.65 19.84 -2.05
CA ILE A 118 -13.66 18.65 -1.20
C ILE A 118 -12.77 18.95 0.03
N THR A 119 -13.24 18.61 1.22
CA THR A 119 -12.52 18.83 2.47
C THR A 119 -12.04 17.52 3.07
N THR A 120 -10.94 17.56 3.82
CA THR A 120 -10.43 16.40 4.57
C THR A 120 -10.28 16.75 6.06
N THR A 121 -10.74 15.86 6.91
CA THR A 121 -10.55 15.91 8.37
C THR A 121 -9.61 14.79 8.76
N PHE A 122 -8.39 15.13 9.16
CA PHE A 122 -7.38 14.17 9.60
C PHE A 122 -7.53 13.88 11.09
N VAL A 123 -7.51 12.59 11.46
CA VAL A 123 -7.65 12.13 12.85
C VAL A 123 -6.80 10.87 13.09
N GLU A 124 -6.45 10.64 14.36
CA GLU A 124 -5.89 9.35 14.78
C GLU A 124 -6.97 8.27 14.69
N THR A 125 -6.88 7.41 13.67
CA THR A 125 -7.91 6.39 13.37
C THR A 125 -7.75 5.09 14.18
N ASP A 126 -6.68 4.92 14.93
CA ASP A 126 -6.51 3.90 15.97
C ASP A 126 -7.43 4.16 17.17
N ASN A 127 -7.94 5.38 17.33
CA ASN A 127 -9.00 5.72 18.29
C ASN A 127 -10.36 5.90 17.59
N LEU A 128 -11.26 4.94 17.77
CA LEU A 128 -12.59 4.94 17.14
C LEU A 128 -13.42 6.18 17.47
N LYS A 129 -13.29 6.77 18.68
CA LYS A 129 -14.00 7.99 19.07
C LYS A 129 -13.59 9.20 18.23
N ASN A 130 -12.32 9.27 17.85
CA ASN A 130 -11.84 10.34 16.97
C ASN A 130 -12.51 10.24 15.60
N VAL A 131 -12.64 9.01 15.07
CA VAL A 131 -13.34 8.75 13.80
C VAL A 131 -14.81 9.16 13.90
N GLU A 132 -15.53 8.71 14.96
CA GLU A 132 -16.95 9.05 15.16
C GLU A 132 -17.17 10.56 15.29
N ASN A 133 -16.34 11.25 16.08
CA ASN A 133 -16.47 12.69 16.35
C ASN A 133 -16.15 13.55 15.11
N ALA A 134 -15.36 13.05 14.16
CA ALA A 134 -14.99 13.76 12.94
C ALA A 134 -16.06 13.68 11.84
N LEU A 135 -17.02 12.76 11.96
CA LEU A 135 -18.05 12.58 10.95
C LEU A 135 -19.06 13.73 10.95
N THR A 136 -19.46 14.14 9.75
CA THR A 136 -20.49 15.14 9.49
C THR A 136 -21.45 14.62 8.43
N GLU A 137 -22.57 15.30 8.18
CA GLU A 137 -23.50 14.97 7.09
C GLU A 137 -22.84 15.04 5.69
N LYS A 138 -21.74 15.81 5.58
CA LYS A 138 -20.95 15.96 4.36
C LYS A 138 -19.95 14.82 4.17
N THR A 139 -19.65 14.03 5.20
CA THR A 139 -18.69 12.95 5.10
C THR A 139 -19.24 11.84 4.20
N LYS A 140 -18.49 11.51 3.14
CA LYS A 140 -18.83 10.46 2.16
C LYS A 140 -17.81 9.33 2.14
N MET A 141 -16.63 9.57 2.69
CA MET A 141 -15.54 8.61 2.66
C MET A 141 -14.78 8.62 3.99
N ILE A 142 -14.44 7.43 4.48
CA ILE A 142 -13.44 7.22 5.53
C ILE A 142 -12.25 6.54 4.85
N TYR A 143 -11.07 7.19 4.92
CA TYR A 143 -9.83 6.68 4.34
C TYR A 143 -8.85 6.32 5.45
N ILE A 144 -8.43 5.07 5.54
CA ILE A 144 -7.45 4.63 6.53
C ILE A 144 -6.24 3.96 5.87
N GLU A 145 -5.06 4.24 6.39
CA GLU A 145 -3.82 3.51 6.12
C GLU A 145 -3.47 2.72 7.39
N THR A 146 -3.34 1.40 7.27
CA THR A 146 -3.09 0.55 8.44
C THR A 146 -2.29 -0.70 8.09
N PRO A 147 -1.08 -0.89 8.71
CA PRO A 147 -0.38 0.05 9.60
C PRO A 147 -0.05 1.38 8.93
N THR A 148 0.05 2.45 9.73
CA THR A 148 0.33 3.82 9.25
C THR A 148 1.80 4.02 8.86
N ASN A 149 2.10 5.11 8.16
CA ASN A 149 3.43 5.47 7.71
C ASN A 149 3.81 6.90 8.17
N PRO A 150 4.83 7.07 9.04
CA PRO A 150 5.83 6.07 9.44
C PRO A 150 5.65 5.44 10.83
N MET A 151 4.63 5.79 11.61
CA MET A 151 4.55 5.44 13.04
C MET A 151 4.01 4.03 13.32
N MET A 152 3.59 3.28 12.28
CA MET A 152 3.11 1.89 12.40
C MET A 152 1.90 1.71 13.34
N LYS A 153 1.06 2.75 13.50
CA LYS A 153 -0.21 2.66 14.23
C LYS A 153 -1.18 1.74 13.49
N VAL A 154 -2.03 1.03 14.23
CA VAL A 154 -2.97 0.05 13.65
C VAL A 154 -4.41 0.44 13.99
N SER A 155 -5.22 0.62 12.96
CA SER A 155 -6.66 0.90 13.08
C SER A 155 -7.47 -0.40 12.97
N ASP A 156 -8.54 -0.55 13.79
CA ASP A 156 -9.47 -1.69 13.69
C ASP A 156 -10.41 -1.50 12.49
N ILE A 157 -10.08 -2.17 11.38
CA ILE A 157 -10.83 -2.08 10.12
C ILE A 157 -12.29 -2.50 10.32
N HIS A 158 -12.53 -3.56 11.11
CA HIS A 158 -13.87 -4.07 11.31
C HIS A 158 -14.76 -3.11 12.10
N GLU A 159 -14.25 -2.50 13.17
CA GLU A 159 -15.02 -1.52 13.93
C GLU A 159 -15.26 -0.24 13.12
N ILE A 160 -14.24 0.25 12.39
CA ILE A 160 -14.42 1.40 11.49
C ILE A 160 -15.42 1.11 10.38
N SER A 161 -15.48 -0.14 9.87
CA SER A 161 -16.47 -0.53 8.86
C SER A 161 -17.92 -0.41 9.36
N LYS A 162 -18.16 -0.67 10.65
CA LYS A 162 -19.48 -0.46 11.25
C LYS A 162 -19.84 1.02 11.33
N ILE A 163 -18.87 1.85 11.71
CA ILE A 163 -19.03 3.31 11.74
C ILE A 163 -19.34 3.84 10.33
N ALA A 164 -18.58 3.42 9.32
CA ALA A 164 -18.79 3.82 7.94
C ALA A 164 -20.19 3.45 7.43
N LYS A 165 -20.62 2.19 7.63
CA LYS A 165 -21.95 1.71 7.23
C LYS A 165 -23.08 2.47 7.90
N LYS A 166 -22.98 2.74 9.20
CA LYS A 166 -23.98 3.50 9.95
C LYS A 166 -24.17 4.92 9.38
N ASN A 167 -23.12 5.51 8.83
CA ASN A 167 -23.10 6.87 8.32
C ASN A 167 -23.15 6.96 6.79
N ASN A 168 -23.39 5.85 6.08
CA ASN A 168 -23.41 5.77 4.62
C ASN A 168 -22.12 6.30 3.97
N CYS A 169 -20.98 6.06 4.59
CA CYS A 169 -19.66 6.41 4.07
C CYS A 169 -19.01 5.20 3.39
N ILE A 170 -18.26 5.45 2.32
CA ILE A 170 -17.38 4.45 1.71
C ILE A 170 -16.15 4.28 2.60
N LEU A 171 -15.86 3.06 3.05
CA LEU A 171 -14.62 2.75 3.74
C LEU A 171 -13.53 2.33 2.75
N VAL A 172 -12.47 3.11 2.71
CA VAL A 172 -11.26 2.85 1.93
C VAL A 172 -10.11 2.47 2.83
N VAL A 173 -9.42 1.38 2.51
CA VAL A 173 -8.25 0.93 3.25
C VAL A 173 -7.05 0.85 2.33
N ASP A 174 -6.00 1.60 2.63
CA ASP A 174 -4.69 1.40 2.01
C ASP A 174 -4.01 0.20 2.67
N ASN A 175 -3.86 -0.89 1.91
CA ASN A 175 -3.31 -2.17 2.35
C ASN A 175 -1.89 -2.41 1.78
N THR A 176 -1.18 -1.34 1.42
CA THR A 176 0.13 -1.41 0.78
C THR A 176 1.15 -2.16 1.64
N PHE A 177 1.17 -1.95 2.97
CA PHE A 177 2.19 -2.52 3.87
C PHE A 177 2.00 -4.00 4.15
N LEU A 178 0.77 -4.45 4.36
CA LEU A 178 0.48 -5.84 4.70
C LEU A 178 0.17 -6.70 3.48
N THR A 179 -0.19 -6.09 2.36
CA THR A 179 -0.58 -6.77 1.12
C THR A 179 -1.77 -7.74 1.32
N PRO A 180 -2.40 -8.26 0.27
CA PRO A 180 -3.43 -9.28 0.42
C PRO A 180 -2.88 -10.60 0.99
N TYR A 181 -1.56 -10.72 1.15
CA TYR A 181 -0.96 -11.88 1.77
C TYR A 181 -1.24 -11.94 3.28
N PHE A 182 -1.03 -10.84 4.01
CA PHE A 182 -1.24 -10.79 5.45
C PHE A 182 -2.59 -10.21 5.87
N GLN A 183 -3.20 -9.31 5.09
CA GLN A 183 -4.44 -8.64 5.46
C GLN A 183 -5.40 -8.56 4.27
N LYS A 184 -6.70 -8.76 4.53
CA LYS A 184 -7.78 -8.71 3.53
C LYS A 184 -8.88 -7.76 3.96
N PRO A 185 -8.74 -6.45 3.72
CA PRO A 185 -9.66 -5.45 4.22
C PRO A 185 -11.10 -5.62 3.74
N LEU A 186 -11.32 -6.10 2.50
CA LEU A 186 -12.67 -6.37 1.99
C LEU A 186 -13.44 -7.37 2.85
N LYS A 187 -12.77 -8.38 3.42
CA LYS A 187 -13.38 -9.33 4.35
C LYS A 187 -13.69 -8.74 5.73
N LEU A 188 -13.00 -7.67 6.08
CA LEU A 188 -13.17 -6.95 7.34
C LEU A 188 -14.22 -5.84 7.21
N GLY A 189 -14.78 -5.63 6.01
CA GLY A 189 -15.88 -4.72 5.76
C GLY A 189 -15.51 -3.44 5.02
N ALA A 190 -14.29 -3.32 4.50
CA ALA A 190 -13.92 -2.25 3.59
C ALA A 190 -14.69 -2.36 2.26
N ASP A 191 -14.99 -1.23 1.64
CA ASP A 191 -15.63 -1.15 0.32
C ASP A 191 -14.61 -1.11 -0.80
N VAL A 192 -13.47 -0.44 -0.56
CA VAL A 192 -12.36 -0.30 -1.51
C VAL A 192 -11.04 -0.52 -0.80
N VAL A 193 -10.14 -1.25 -1.45
CA VAL A 193 -8.75 -1.41 -1.05
C VAL A 193 -7.85 -0.70 -2.05
N VAL A 194 -6.91 0.08 -1.53
CA VAL A 194 -5.87 0.75 -2.31
C VAL A 194 -4.55 0.01 -2.13
N HIS A 195 -3.77 -0.11 -3.20
CA HIS A 195 -2.37 -0.52 -3.14
C HIS A 195 -1.48 0.39 -3.97
N SER A 196 -0.38 0.81 -3.41
CA SER A 196 0.79 1.13 -4.19
C SER A 196 1.44 -0.17 -4.65
N GLY A 197 1.14 -0.59 -5.88
CA GLY A 197 1.71 -1.81 -6.47
C GLY A 197 3.23 -1.73 -6.66
N THR A 198 3.78 -0.51 -6.67
CA THR A 198 5.21 -0.17 -6.66
C THR A 198 5.98 -0.87 -5.54
N LYS A 199 5.30 -1.15 -4.42
CA LYS A 199 5.90 -1.65 -3.17
C LYS A 199 5.97 -3.19 -3.18
N TYR A 200 5.52 -3.84 -2.15
CA TYR A 200 5.59 -5.30 -1.99
C TYR A 200 4.99 -6.11 -3.13
N LEU A 201 3.95 -5.63 -3.83
CA LEU A 201 3.35 -6.39 -4.94
C LEU A 201 4.35 -6.59 -6.08
N ALA A 202 5.01 -5.53 -6.55
CA ALA A 202 6.12 -5.63 -7.51
C ALA A 202 7.39 -6.18 -6.84
N GLY A 203 7.80 -5.59 -5.72
CA GLY A 203 8.82 -6.08 -4.80
C GLY A 203 10.27 -6.01 -5.25
N HIS A 204 10.58 -5.30 -6.35
CA HIS A 204 11.93 -5.30 -6.95
C HIS A 204 12.45 -3.90 -7.29
N ASN A 205 11.81 -2.83 -6.79
CA ASN A 205 12.21 -1.43 -6.98
C ASN A 205 12.40 -1.02 -8.46
N ASP A 206 11.73 -1.70 -9.41
CA ASP A 206 11.95 -1.61 -10.85
C ASP A 206 10.73 -1.11 -11.65
N THR A 207 9.57 -0.88 -10.98
CA THR A 207 8.35 -0.42 -11.64
C THR A 207 7.47 0.41 -10.70
N LEU A 208 6.60 1.22 -11.28
CA LEU A 208 5.54 1.93 -10.60
C LEU A 208 4.19 1.31 -10.98
N ALA A 209 3.32 1.13 -9.98
CA ALA A 209 1.96 0.66 -10.19
C ALA A 209 1.04 1.09 -9.05
N GLY A 210 -0.27 1.14 -9.30
CA GLY A 210 -1.31 1.30 -8.30
C GLY A 210 -2.47 0.36 -8.57
N PHE A 211 -3.23 0.01 -7.53
CA PHE A 211 -4.43 -0.82 -7.68
C PHE A 211 -5.55 -0.30 -6.79
N LEU A 212 -6.78 -0.40 -7.32
CA LEU A 212 -8.01 -0.33 -6.55
C LEU A 212 -8.71 -1.67 -6.67
N VAL A 213 -9.18 -2.20 -5.54
CA VAL A 213 -9.96 -3.44 -5.51
C VAL A 213 -11.25 -3.18 -4.74
N THR A 214 -12.38 -3.66 -5.24
CA THR A 214 -13.68 -3.43 -4.60
C THR A 214 -14.55 -4.69 -4.59
N ASN A 215 -15.48 -4.75 -3.63
CA ASN A 215 -16.55 -5.74 -3.58
C ASN A 215 -17.88 -5.25 -4.18
N SER A 216 -17.97 -3.96 -4.57
CA SER A 216 -19.18 -3.36 -5.12
C SER A 216 -19.10 -3.28 -6.65
N PRO A 217 -20.01 -3.94 -7.38
CA PRO A 217 -20.14 -3.75 -8.83
C PRO A 217 -20.42 -2.28 -9.22
N GLU A 218 -21.19 -1.56 -8.42
CA GLU A 218 -21.50 -0.14 -8.66
C GLU A 218 -20.25 0.74 -8.55
N ILE A 219 -19.42 0.53 -7.52
CA ILE A 219 -18.15 1.25 -7.36
C ILE A 219 -17.22 0.88 -8.52
N SER A 220 -17.14 -0.40 -8.89
CA SER A 220 -16.33 -0.87 -10.02
C SER A 220 -16.71 -0.16 -11.33
N GLU A 221 -17.99 -0.05 -11.65
CA GLU A 221 -18.46 0.62 -12.86
C GLU A 221 -18.04 2.09 -12.89
N LYS A 222 -18.21 2.82 -11.79
CA LYS A 222 -17.79 4.22 -11.66
C LYS A 222 -16.26 4.36 -11.82
N LEU A 223 -15.49 3.53 -11.14
CA LEU A 223 -14.03 3.55 -11.22
C LEU A 223 -13.52 3.21 -12.62
N ARG A 224 -14.11 2.21 -13.30
CA ARG A 224 -13.79 1.88 -14.69
C ARG A 224 -14.10 3.04 -15.64
N TYR A 225 -15.24 3.73 -15.43
CA TYR A 225 -15.60 4.93 -16.19
C TYR A 225 -14.57 6.07 -15.98
N LEU A 226 -14.22 6.37 -14.73
CA LEU A 226 -13.24 7.40 -14.42
C LEU A 226 -11.84 7.05 -14.96
N THR A 227 -11.41 5.81 -14.81
CA THR A 227 -10.10 5.34 -15.29
C THR A 227 -9.93 5.55 -16.79
N LYS A 228 -10.92 5.14 -17.60
CA LYS A 228 -10.87 5.33 -19.05
C LYS A 228 -10.90 6.80 -19.47
N THR A 229 -11.57 7.65 -18.68
CA THR A 229 -11.74 9.09 -18.95
C THR A 229 -10.47 9.86 -18.59
N ILE A 230 -9.90 9.62 -17.42
CA ILE A 230 -8.67 10.26 -16.91
C ILE A 230 -7.43 9.71 -17.63
N GLY A 231 -7.43 8.41 -17.97
CA GLY A 231 -6.35 7.79 -18.74
C GLY A 231 -5.16 7.30 -17.89
N ALA A 232 -5.35 7.09 -16.59
CA ALA A 232 -4.30 6.72 -15.63
C ALA A 232 -3.92 5.22 -15.65
N SER A 233 -4.12 4.53 -16.78
CA SER A 233 -3.94 3.07 -16.92
C SER A 233 -2.48 2.64 -16.79
N LEU A 234 -2.25 1.48 -16.16
CA LEU A 234 -0.93 0.83 -16.09
C LEU A 234 -0.48 0.34 -17.48
N SER A 235 0.81 0.49 -17.79
CA SER A 235 1.40 0.01 -19.05
C SER A 235 1.42 -1.53 -19.12
N PRO A 236 1.44 -2.15 -20.32
CA PRO A 236 1.58 -3.60 -20.44
C PRO A 236 2.91 -4.12 -19.88
N PHE A 237 4.01 -3.38 -20.04
CA PHE A 237 5.31 -3.80 -19.55
C PHE A 237 5.37 -3.77 -18.03
N ASP A 238 4.91 -2.67 -17.39
CA ASP A 238 4.84 -2.58 -15.92
C ASP A 238 3.86 -3.62 -15.36
N SER A 239 2.74 -3.87 -16.03
CA SER A 239 1.80 -4.94 -15.66
C SER A 239 2.49 -6.30 -15.61
N TRP A 240 3.37 -6.60 -16.57
CA TRP A 240 4.13 -7.83 -16.62
C TRP A 240 5.18 -7.93 -15.50
N LEU A 241 5.88 -6.83 -15.18
CA LEU A 241 6.82 -6.78 -14.05
C LEU A 241 6.09 -7.05 -12.72
N VAL A 242 4.93 -6.42 -12.51
CA VAL A 242 4.12 -6.68 -11.31
C VAL A 242 3.63 -8.14 -11.26
N LEU A 243 3.15 -8.70 -12.37
CA LEU A 243 2.77 -10.12 -12.46
C LEU A 243 3.93 -11.03 -12.04
N ARG A 244 5.15 -10.72 -12.53
CA ARG A 244 6.35 -11.47 -12.18
C ARG A 244 6.67 -11.35 -10.69
N GLY A 245 6.57 -10.15 -10.10
CA GLY A 245 6.79 -9.89 -8.68
C GLY A 245 5.79 -10.62 -7.78
N ILE A 246 4.51 -10.60 -8.12
CA ILE A 246 3.44 -11.24 -7.33
C ILE A 246 3.68 -12.76 -7.17
N LYS A 247 4.27 -13.43 -8.15
CA LYS A 247 4.51 -14.89 -8.08
C LYS A 247 5.35 -15.31 -6.87
N THR A 248 6.20 -14.42 -6.35
CA THR A 248 7.03 -14.66 -5.17
C THR A 248 6.56 -13.88 -3.94
N LEU A 249 5.41 -13.21 -4.00
CA LEU A 249 4.93 -12.35 -2.92
C LEU A 249 4.89 -13.08 -1.57
N HIS A 250 4.32 -14.28 -1.53
CA HIS A 250 4.17 -15.06 -0.30
C HIS A 250 5.50 -15.42 0.35
N ILE A 251 6.52 -15.78 -0.46
CA ILE A 251 7.87 -16.11 0.03
C ILE A 251 8.56 -14.84 0.55
N ARG A 252 8.44 -13.73 -0.19
CA ARG A 252 9.05 -12.46 0.19
C ARG A 252 8.43 -11.90 1.47
N MET A 253 7.11 -11.88 1.59
CA MET A 253 6.43 -11.35 2.77
C MET A 253 6.81 -12.11 4.05
N GLU A 254 6.93 -13.45 3.99
CA GLU A 254 7.41 -14.26 5.12
C GLU A 254 8.85 -13.89 5.52
N GLN A 255 9.74 -13.72 4.54
CA GLN A 255 11.14 -13.37 4.82
C GLN A 255 11.26 -11.92 5.32
N HIS A 256 10.55 -10.97 4.71
CA HIS A 256 10.50 -9.59 5.19
C HIS A 256 10.08 -9.51 6.66
N GLN A 257 8.99 -10.18 7.02
CA GLN A 257 8.48 -10.21 8.39
C GLN A 257 9.47 -10.85 9.36
N LYS A 258 10.03 -12.01 8.99
CA LYS A 258 11.02 -12.71 9.82
C LYS A 258 12.23 -11.83 10.12
N ASN A 259 12.73 -11.15 9.11
CA ASN A 259 13.87 -10.24 9.25
C ASN A 259 13.47 -9.00 10.08
N ALA A 260 12.31 -8.41 9.81
CA ALA A 260 11.82 -7.21 10.50
C ALA A 260 11.63 -7.46 12.00
N LEU A 261 11.04 -8.57 12.39
CA LEU A 261 10.87 -8.93 13.80
C LEU A 261 12.23 -9.05 14.51
N LYS A 262 13.18 -9.80 13.92
CA LYS A 262 14.50 -9.96 14.50
C LYS A 262 15.28 -8.64 14.63
N ILE A 263 15.17 -7.76 13.64
CA ILE A 263 15.76 -6.42 13.68
C ILE A 263 15.09 -5.55 14.74
N ALA A 264 13.75 -5.56 14.82
CA ALA A 264 13.00 -4.79 15.81
C ALA A 264 13.36 -5.22 17.25
N GLU A 265 13.45 -6.53 17.51
CA GLU A 265 13.91 -7.07 18.81
C GLU A 265 15.36 -6.65 19.12
N TRP A 266 16.25 -6.73 18.13
CA TRP A 266 17.64 -6.30 18.30
C TRP A 266 17.76 -4.80 18.57
N LEU A 267 17.04 -3.95 17.83
CA LEU A 267 17.02 -2.50 18.04
C LEU A 267 16.62 -2.13 19.47
N LYS A 268 15.69 -2.83 20.09
CA LYS A 268 15.28 -2.61 21.49
C LYS A 268 16.40 -2.85 22.49
N THR A 269 17.40 -3.66 22.15
CA THR A 269 18.56 -3.90 23.02
C THR A 269 19.62 -2.80 22.94
N GLN A 270 19.50 -1.88 21.98
CA GLN A 270 20.50 -0.83 21.76
C GLN A 270 20.24 0.37 22.67
N ALA A 271 21.20 0.73 23.52
CA ALA A 271 21.04 1.82 24.51
C ALA A 271 20.73 3.19 23.89
N VAL A 272 21.12 3.40 22.66
CA VAL A 272 20.90 4.65 21.90
C VAL A 272 19.56 4.70 21.18
N VAL A 273 18.85 3.58 21.09
CA VAL A 273 17.49 3.51 20.52
C VAL A 273 16.48 3.78 21.63
N LYS A 274 15.65 4.80 21.45
CA LYS A 274 14.68 5.26 22.44
C LYS A 274 13.33 4.59 22.33
N SER A 275 12.91 4.29 21.09
CA SER A 275 11.65 3.60 20.79
C SER A 275 11.75 2.84 19.48
N VAL A 276 11.00 1.76 19.37
CA VAL A 276 10.88 0.94 18.16
C VAL A 276 9.40 0.75 17.87
N TYR A 277 8.98 1.05 16.65
CA TYR A 277 7.61 0.93 16.17
C TYR A 277 7.53 -0.22 15.17
N TYR A 278 6.93 -1.30 15.58
CA TYR A 278 6.66 -2.49 14.77
C TYR A 278 5.40 -3.18 15.29
N PRO A 279 4.38 -3.42 14.45
CA PRO A 279 3.11 -3.99 14.91
C PRO A 279 3.23 -5.40 15.49
N GLY A 280 4.32 -6.11 15.20
CA GLY A 280 4.55 -7.48 15.68
C GLY A 280 5.28 -7.59 17.03
N LEU A 281 5.63 -6.48 17.69
CA LEU A 281 6.18 -6.52 19.04
C LEU A 281 5.08 -6.78 20.07
N GLU A 282 5.30 -7.67 21.03
CA GLU A 282 4.27 -8.07 22.00
C GLU A 282 3.82 -6.93 22.92
N GLU A 283 4.67 -5.95 23.20
CA GLU A 283 4.33 -4.76 23.96
C GLU A 283 3.62 -3.67 23.14
N ASN A 284 3.41 -3.87 21.84
CA ASN A 284 2.67 -2.93 21.02
C ASN A 284 1.19 -2.93 21.43
N GLU A 285 0.65 -1.74 21.75
CA GLU A 285 -0.75 -1.59 22.22
C GLU A 285 -1.77 -2.13 21.21
N SER A 286 -1.44 -2.09 19.91
CA SER A 286 -2.30 -2.57 18.83
C SER A 286 -2.09 -4.04 18.46
N ILE A 287 -1.27 -4.80 19.22
CA ILE A 287 -0.91 -6.18 18.87
C ILE A 287 -2.14 -7.09 18.75
N GLU A 288 -3.12 -6.94 19.64
CA GLU A 288 -4.33 -7.74 19.64
C GLU A 288 -5.24 -7.42 18.43
N ILE A 289 -5.32 -6.14 18.03
CA ILE A 289 -6.01 -5.74 16.80
C ILE A 289 -5.30 -6.34 15.60
N SER A 290 -3.97 -6.23 15.54
CA SER A 290 -3.17 -6.82 14.47
C SER A 290 -3.38 -8.31 14.33
N LYS A 291 -3.31 -9.09 15.44
CA LYS A 291 -3.54 -10.55 15.44
C LYS A 291 -4.96 -10.94 15.02
N LYS A 292 -5.96 -10.09 15.31
CA LYS A 292 -7.36 -10.33 14.96
C LYS A 292 -7.66 -10.13 13.48
N GLN A 293 -7.03 -9.12 12.83
CA GLN A 293 -7.35 -8.71 11.47
C GLN A 293 -6.33 -9.11 10.42
N SER A 294 -5.13 -9.52 10.81
CA SER A 294 -4.05 -9.92 9.90
C SER A 294 -3.41 -11.24 10.32
N THR A 295 -2.74 -11.91 9.38
CA THR A 295 -1.99 -13.15 9.62
C THR A 295 -0.50 -12.89 9.79
N GLY A 296 -0.08 -11.63 9.74
CA GLY A 296 1.30 -11.19 9.89
C GLY A 296 1.41 -9.68 10.07
N PHE A 297 2.62 -9.19 10.26
CA PHE A 297 2.93 -7.82 10.68
C PHE A 297 3.74 -7.01 9.67
N GLY A 298 4.14 -7.63 8.54
CA GLY A 298 4.88 -6.98 7.46
C GLY A 298 6.37 -6.77 7.74
N GLY A 299 7.01 -5.99 6.87
CA GLY A 299 8.45 -5.76 6.87
C GLY A 299 8.89 -4.32 7.19
N MET A 300 7.99 -3.48 7.73
CA MET A 300 8.30 -2.08 8.03
C MET A 300 8.60 -1.90 9.51
N VAL A 301 9.71 -1.24 9.83
CA VAL A 301 10.13 -0.91 11.20
C VAL A 301 10.51 0.57 11.23
N SER A 302 10.00 1.31 12.21
CA SER A 302 10.48 2.66 12.52
C SER A 302 11.09 2.71 13.90
N PHE A 303 12.07 3.58 14.11
CA PHE A 303 12.71 3.70 15.42
C PHE A 303 13.29 5.10 15.63
N HIS A 304 13.26 5.56 16.89
CA HIS A 304 13.92 6.79 17.30
C HIS A 304 15.28 6.48 17.90
N VAL A 305 16.26 7.28 17.52
CA VAL A 305 17.59 7.31 18.17
C VAL A 305 17.69 8.47 19.14
N ASP A 306 18.78 8.54 19.92
CA ASP A 306 18.97 9.50 21.00
C ASP A 306 19.28 10.93 20.54
N SER A 307 19.67 11.13 19.27
CA SER A 307 19.98 12.46 18.73
C SER A 307 19.89 12.54 17.21
N PRO A 308 19.63 13.75 16.65
CA PRO A 308 19.66 13.98 15.21
C PRO A 308 21.04 13.68 14.57
N GLU A 309 22.12 13.96 15.28
CA GLU A 309 23.49 13.69 14.82
C GLU A 309 23.71 12.19 14.64
N ARG A 310 23.15 11.37 15.54
CA ARG A 310 23.19 9.91 15.43
C ARG A 310 22.41 9.43 14.23
N ALA A 311 21.19 9.93 14.01
CA ALA A 311 20.39 9.60 12.84
C ALA A 311 21.15 9.87 11.53
N LYS A 312 21.74 11.07 11.40
CA LYS A 312 22.56 11.46 10.25
C LYS A 312 23.82 10.60 10.09
N ARG A 313 24.44 10.22 11.21
CA ARG A 313 25.62 9.34 11.20
C ARG A 313 25.28 7.92 10.74
N ILE A 314 24.17 7.34 11.22
CA ILE A 314 23.69 6.04 10.78
C ILE A 314 23.50 6.04 9.28
N LEU A 315 22.74 7.02 8.74
CA LEU A 315 22.48 7.14 7.30
C LEU A 315 23.76 7.26 6.46
N LYS A 316 24.82 7.86 7.02
CA LYS A 316 26.12 8.00 6.34
C LYS A 316 26.93 6.72 6.35
N ASN A 317 26.79 5.89 7.39
CA ASN A 317 27.70 4.77 7.68
C ASN A 317 27.14 3.40 7.29
N ILE A 318 25.84 3.27 6.97
CA ILE A 318 25.27 2.02 6.43
C ILE A 318 25.96 1.66 5.11
N LYS A 319 26.17 0.35 4.88
CA LYS A 319 26.92 -0.18 3.73
C LYS A 319 26.13 -1.17 2.90
N VAL A 320 25.36 -2.05 3.54
CA VAL A 320 24.45 -3.02 2.93
C VAL A 320 23.07 -2.38 2.76
N ILE A 321 22.57 -1.80 3.83
CA ILE A 321 21.31 -1.04 3.83
C ILE A 321 21.50 0.23 3.01
N GLN A 322 20.54 0.53 2.14
CA GLN A 322 20.62 1.68 1.25
C GLN A 322 19.81 2.86 1.78
N PHE A 323 20.41 4.04 1.84
CA PHE A 323 19.68 5.28 2.14
C PHE A 323 18.92 5.74 0.91
N ALA A 324 17.65 5.37 0.82
CA ALA A 324 16.79 5.66 -0.32
C ALA A 324 15.33 5.80 0.10
N GLU A 325 14.56 6.51 -0.71
CA GLU A 325 13.10 6.53 -0.59
C GLU A 325 12.50 5.23 -1.14
N SER A 326 11.22 5.02 -0.89
CA SER A 326 10.45 3.84 -1.21
C SER A 326 10.47 2.77 -0.10
N LEU A 327 9.95 1.59 -0.40
CA LEU A 327 9.85 0.46 0.52
C LEU A 327 9.36 -0.80 -0.21
N GLY A 328 9.44 -1.95 0.46
CA GLY A 328 8.80 -3.18 0.01
C GLY A 328 9.54 -3.92 -1.10
N GLY A 329 10.73 -3.45 -1.49
CA GLY A 329 11.65 -4.16 -2.36
C GLY A 329 12.42 -5.26 -1.63
N VAL A 330 13.08 -6.12 -2.40
CA VAL A 330 13.93 -7.20 -1.85
C VAL A 330 15.15 -6.66 -1.12
N GLU A 331 15.61 -5.45 -1.47
CA GLU A 331 16.67 -4.73 -0.78
C GLU A 331 16.15 -3.99 0.45
N THR A 332 16.97 -3.97 1.51
CA THR A 332 16.68 -3.16 2.71
C THR A 332 16.96 -1.69 2.47
N LEU A 333 15.94 -0.85 2.68
CA LEU A 333 16.02 0.59 2.52
C LEU A 333 15.81 1.30 3.85
N MET A 334 16.66 2.31 4.13
CA MET A 334 16.46 3.24 5.23
C MET A 334 16.03 4.60 4.72
N THR A 335 15.00 5.16 5.32
CA THR A 335 14.45 6.48 4.98
C THR A 335 14.54 7.41 6.18
N TYR A 336 14.74 8.69 5.93
CA TYR A 336 14.68 9.76 6.92
C TYR A 336 13.37 10.55 6.77
N PRO A 337 12.28 10.15 7.44
CA PRO A 337 10.94 10.69 7.17
C PRO A 337 10.86 12.21 7.24
N MET A 338 11.53 12.82 8.22
CA MET A 338 11.55 14.27 8.44
C MET A 338 11.95 15.08 7.19
N TYR A 339 12.89 14.58 6.38
CA TYR A 339 13.45 15.31 5.25
C TYR A 339 13.15 14.69 3.88
N GLN A 340 12.47 13.53 3.85
CA GLN A 340 12.13 12.83 2.60
C GLN A 340 10.63 12.67 2.46
N THR A 341 10.06 11.58 2.96
CA THR A 341 8.66 11.18 2.69
C THR A 341 7.61 12.14 3.24
N HIS A 342 7.96 12.96 4.25
CA HIS A 342 7.06 13.91 4.91
C HIS A 342 7.57 15.37 4.82
N ALA A 343 8.57 15.65 4.00
CA ALA A 343 9.15 16.98 3.87
C ALA A 343 8.14 18.08 3.49
N ASP A 344 7.11 17.72 2.72
CA ASP A 344 6.02 18.62 2.29
C ASP A 344 4.94 18.87 3.37
N VAL A 345 4.96 18.13 4.48
CA VAL A 345 4.03 18.32 5.61
C VAL A 345 4.59 19.44 6.52
N PRO A 346 3.78 20.40 7.00
CA PRO A 346 4.24 21.45 7.92
C PRO A 346 5.00 20.89 9.14
N MET A 347 6.05 21.58 9.55
CA MET A 347 6.95 21.09 10.62
C MET A 347 6.19 20.82 11.93
N GLU A 348 5.28 21.72 12.32
CA GLU A 348 4.49 21.57 13.55
C GLU A 348 3.65 20.28 13.51
N GLU A 349 3.06 19.97 12.37
CA GLU A 349 2.26 18.77 12.19
C GLU A 349 3.12 17.49 12.20
N ARG A 350 4.33 17.52 11.59
CA ARG A 350 5.27 16.39 11.67
C ARG A 350 5.63 16.11 13.13
N LEU A 351 6.02 17.14 13.87
CA LEU A 351 6.39 17.00 15.28
C LEU A 351 5.21 16.53 16.15
N ALA A 352 4.00 17.02 15.91
CA ALA A 352 2.79 16.56 16.61
C ALA A 352 2.50 15.07 16.37
N ARG A 353 2.87 14.54 15.20
CA ARG A 353 2.74 13.12 14.84
C ARG A 353 3.95 12.26 15.30
N GLY A 354 4.92 12.84 15.99
CA GLY A 354 6.15 12.14 16.43
C GLY A 354 7.18 11.97 15.33
N ILE A 355 7.07 12.69 14.20
CA ILE A 355 8.04 12.66 13.11
C ILE A 355 9.04 13.78 13.33
N ASP A 356 10.13 13.46 14.01
CA ASP A 356 11.22 14.40 14.32
C ASP A 356 12.54 14.00 13.64
N GLU A 357 13.60 14.75 13.94
CA GLU A 357 14.93 14.51 13.38
C GLU A 357 15.64 13.27 13.93
N CYS A 358 15.07 12.57 14.92
CA CYS A 358 15.62 11.34 15.48
C CYS A 358 14.95 10.09 14.87
N LEU A 359 13.87 10.24 14.12
CA LEU A 359 13.12 9.14 13.55
C LEU A 359 13.75 8.61 12.25
N LEU A 360 14.01 7.31 12.22
CA LEU A 360 14.41 6.55 11.04
C LEU A 360 13.36 5.48 10.72
N ARG A 361 13.12 5.23 9.43
CA ARG A 361 12.23 4.16 8.97
C ARG A 361 13.01 3.17 8.12
N LEU A 362 12.88 1.88 8.45
CA LEU A 362 13.50 0.77 7.76
C LEU A 362 12.44 -0.04 7.01
N SER A 363 12.60 -0.17 5.71
CA SER A 363 11.93 -1.19 4.91
C SER A 363 12.85 -2.39 4.84
N VAL A 364 12.57 -3.39 5.65
CA VAL A 364 13.44 -4.56 5.79
C VAL A 364 13.28 -5.48 4.58
N GLY A 365 14.38 -5.77 3.91
CA GLY A 365 14.46 -6.66 2.75
C GLY A 365 14.57 -8.14 3.11
N ILE A 366 15.04 -8.92 2.14
CA ILE A 366 15.14 -10.39 2.26
C ILE A 366 16.58 -10.89 2.36
N GLU A 367 17.54 -10.00 2.56
CA GLU A 367 18.95 -10.32 2.77
C GLU A 367 19.13 -11.21 4.03
N ASP A 368 20.33 -11.76 4.24
CA ASP A 368 20.63 -12.41 5.51
C ASP A 368 20.48 -11.40 6.66
N VAL A 369 19.66 -11.72 7.63
CA VAL A 369 19.34 -10.81 8.73
C VAL A 369 20.54 -10.50 9.63
N ASN A 370 21.53 -11.38 9.70
CA ASN A 370 22.74 -11.13 10.51
C ASN A 370 23.63 -10.08 9.84
N ASP A 371 23.72 -10.08 8.50
CA ASP A 371 24.43 -9.05 7.73
C ASP A 371 23.78 -7.68 7.91
N LEU A 372 22.42 -7.63 7.93
CA LEU A 372 21.68 -6.39 8.19
C LEU A 372 21.90 -5.88 9.61
N ILE A 373 21.92 -6.77 10.60
CA ILE A 373 22.18 -6.41 12.00
C ILE A 373 23.63 -5.94 12.17
N GLU A 374 24.59 -6.61 11.54
CA GLU A 374 26.01 -6.19 11.57
C GLU A 374 26.19 -4.79 10.96
N ASP A 375 25.49 -4.52 9.84
CA ASP A 375 25.52 -3.21 9.19
C ASP A 375 24.90 -2.12 10.07
N LEU A 376 23.77 -2.40 10.74
CA LEU A 376 23.16 -1.49 11.71
C LEU A 376 24.07 -1.27 12.92
N ASP A 377 24.67 -2.32 13.48
CA ASP A 377 25.52 -2.25 14.66
C ASP A 377 26.74 -1.36 14.40
N GLN A 378 27.44 -1.59 13.30
CA GLN A 378 28.59 -0.75 12.93
C GLN A 378 28.19 0.69 12.64
N ALA A 379 26.99 0.95 12.06
CA ALA A 379 26.53 2.30 11.76
C ALA A 379 26.04 3.06 13.01
N ILE A 380 25.49 2.35 14.00
CA ILE A 380 25.01 2.91 15.26
C ILE A 380 26.17 3.21 16.21
N ASN A 381 27.16 2.32 16.31
CA ASN A 381 28.18 2.34 17.35
C ASN A 381 29.51 2.97 16.92
N ASN A 382 29.76 3.15 15.62
CA ASN A 382 30.95 3.84 15.10
C ASN A 382 30.58 5.25 14.58
#